data_378ed16c880462ca5797eb0c4f2c8784
#
_entry.id   378ed16c880462ca5797eb0c4f2c8784
#
_cell.length_a   1.000
_cell.length_b   1.000
_cell.length_c   1.000
_cell.angle_alpha   90.00
_cell.angle_beta   90.00
_cell.angle_gamma   90.00
#
_symmetry.space_group_name_H-M   'P 1'
#
loop_
_entity.id
_entity.type
_entity.pdbx_description
1 polymer ?
#
loop_
_entity_poly.entity_id
_entity_poly.type
_entity_poly.pdbx_seq_one_letter_code
_entity_poly.pdbx_strand_id
1 'polypeptide(L)'
;ESYCTALSSKTTSFKINKSELLEDIKFRAVKKGSVIAKLQDKTITAPFSGTVGTRGISSSILGTNSIIVTLDDSRRILCDLQIPEVYAAILKKGLKVNAKFLAYKDKLYNGVIISHASRVDVQTRSILARAQIKNSELEILPGSLLDIELLYDEKEALSVADTSIIFEDEKKFVYKILDNNQIEKTEVVTGIRKGGNLEILEGLNINDRVVKEGLARLADGMTVKPLMK
;
A
#
# COMPACT_ATOMS: atom_id res chain seq x y z
N GLU A 1 -5.80 -3.40 -7.20
CA GLU A 1 -4.74 -4.01 -6.38
C GLU A 1 -3.66 -4.59 -7.30
N SER A 2 -2.42 -4.46 -6.92
CA SER A 2 -1.26 -4.99 -7.65
C SER A 2 -0.20 -5.41 -6.66
N TYR A 3 0.50 -6.48 -6.95
CA TYR A 3 1.57 -6.98 -6.09
C TYR A 3 2.93 -6.60 -6.64
N CYS A 4 3.88 -6.35 -5.75
CA CYS A 4 5.26 -6.12 -6.11
C CYS A 4 6.23 -6.70 -5.07
N THR A 5 7.46 -6.93 -5.50
CA THR A 5 8.56 -7.25 -4.58
C THR A 5 9.24 -5.97 -4.13
N ALA A 6 9.41 -5.82 -2.82
CA ALA A 6 10.12 -4.70 -2.22
C ALA A 6 11.60 -4.73 -2.59
N LEU A 7 12.14 -3.60 -3.06
CA LEU A 7 13.55 -3.43 -3.37
C LEU A 7 14.11 -2.30 -2.49
N SER A 8 15.35 -2.46 -1.99
CA SER A 8 16.04 -1.38 -1.31
C SER A 8 16.31 -0.22 -2.28
N SER A 9 16.31 1.02 -1.78
CA SER A 9 16.58 2.20 -2.61
C SER A 9 18.04 2.27 -3.09
N LYS A 10 18.95 1.66 -2.34
CA LYS A 10 20.37 1.50 -2.67
C LYS A 10 20.88 0.19 -2.11
N THR A 11 21.65 -0.54 -2.89
CA THR A 11 22.34 -1.74 -2.47
C THR A 11 23.79 -1.69 -2.94
N THR A 12 24.72 -2.05 -2.08
CA THR A 12 26.12 -2.26 -2.41
C THR A 12 26.58 -3.58 -1.80
N SER A 13 27.33 -4.36 -2.56
CA SER A 13 27.89 -5.62 -2.10
C SER A 13 29.41 -5.59 -2.08
N PHE A 14 29.99 -6.18 -1.06
CA PHE A 14 31.43 -6.31 -0.90
C PHE A 14 31.76 -7.80 -0.82
N LYS A 15 32.70 -8.25 -1.65
CA LYS A 15 33.26 -9.60 -1.54
C LYS A 15 34.42 -9.54 -0.55
N ILE A 16 34.35 -10.35 0.48
CA ILE A 16 35.35 -10.42 1.56
C ILE A 16 35.85 -11.83 1.69
N ASN A 17 37.15 -12.00 1.68
CA ASN A 17 37.77 -13.28 1.99
C ASN A 17 37.72 -13.48 3.51
N LYS A 18 37.11 -14.56 3.96
CA LYS A 18 36.90 -14.82 5.39
C LYS A 18 38.25 -15.01 6.14
N SER A 19 39.28 -15.51 5.48
CA SER A 19 40.61 -15.65 6.07
C SER A 19 41.32 -14.32 6.36
N GLU A 20 40.95 -13.25 5.68
CA GLU A 20 41.52 -11.91 5.82
C GLU A 20 40.74 -11.06 6.89
N LEU A 21 39.63 -11.57 7.37
CA LEU A 21 38.76 -10.84 8.29
C LEU A 21 39.33 -10.84 9.71
N LEU A 22 39.51 -9.66 10.31
CA LEU A 22 40.03 -9.51 11.67
C LEU A 22 38.95 -9.61 12.74
N GLU A 23 37.71 -9.25 12.40
CA GLU A 23 36.55 -9.26 13.31
C GLU A 23 35.30 -9.74 12.56
N ASP A 24 34.42 -10.47 13.23
CA ASP A 24 33.13 -10.90 12.66
C ASP A 24 32.25 -9.73 12.28
N ILE A 25 31.61 -9.86 11.09
CA ILE A 25 30.71 -8.85 10.58
C ILE A 25 29.38 -8.95 11.33
N LYS A 26 28.99 -7.84 11.95
CA LYS A 26 27.72 -7.75 12.70
C LYS A 26 26.61 -7.18 11.82
N PHE A 27 25.47 -7.87 11.83
CA PHE A 27 24.23 -7.32 11.28
C PHE A 27 23.82 -6.10 12.08
N ARG A 28 23.87 -4.92 11.49
CA ARG A 28 23.53 -3.67 12.17
C ARG A 28 23.22 -2.55 11.19
N ALA A 29 22.47 -1.57 11.69
CA ALA A 29 22.38 -0.27 11.02
C ALA A 29 23.70 0.49 11.17
N VAL A 30 24.16 1.09 10.10
CA VAL A 30 25.40 1.88 10.04
C VAL A 30 25.16 3.24 9.38
N LYS A 31 25.91 4.23 9.82
CA LYS A 31 25.96 5.56 9.16
C LYS A 31 27.01 5.54 8.04
N LYS A 32 26.85 6.43 7.05
CA LYS A 32 27.88 6.67 6.04
C LYS A 32 29.24 6.91 6.72
N GLY A 33 30.28 6.26 6.20
CA GLY A 33 31.66 6.34 6.74
C GLY A 33 31.96 5.39 7.91
N SER A 34 30.96 4.71 8.49
CA SER A 34 31.18 3.71 9.53
C SER A 34 31.95 2.51 8.98
N VAL A 35 32.82 1.93 9.80
CA VAL A 35 33.53 0.69 9.46
C VAL A 35 32.56 -0.48 9.45
N ILE A 36 32.51 -1.20 8.32
CA ILE A 36 31.74 -2.42 8.12
C ILE A 36 32.60 -3.64 8.47
N ALA A 37 33.81 -3.68 7.94
CA ALA A 37 34.75 -4.77 8.14
C ALA A 37 36.19 -4.26 8.19
N LYS A 38 37.02 -4.88 9.02
CA LYS A 38 38.48 -4.68 9.06
C LYS A 38 39.14 -5.93 8.53
N LEU A 39 39.93 -5.78 7.47
CA LEU A 39 40.76 -6.81 6.89
C LEU A 39 42.22 -6.54 7.28
N GLN A 40 43.09 -7.51 7.04
CA GLN A 40 44.53 -7.40 7.38
C GLN A 40 45.21 -6.21 6.69
N ASP A 41 44.83 -5.91 5.45
CA ASP A 41 45.45 -4.90 4.59
C ASP A 41 44.58 -3.69 4.32
N LYS A 42 43.26 -3.76 4.63
CA LYS A 42 42.31 -2.67 4.35
C LYS A 42 41.11 -2.65 5.28
N THR A 43 40.47 -1.48 5.33
CA THR A 43 39.20 -1.26 6.05
C THR A 43 38.08 -0.97 5.06
N ILE A 44 36.97 -1.67 5.18
CA ILE A 44 35.77 -1.42 4.38
C ILE A 44 34.84 -0.51 5.16
N THR A 45 34.50 0.62 4.58
CA THR A 45 33.59 1.62 5.16
C THR A 45 32.28 1.70 4.38
N ALA A 46 31.22 2.12 5.07
CA ALA A 46 29.88 2.31 4.48
C ALA A 46 29.85 3.53 3.56
N PRO A 47 29.59 3.37 2.23
CA PRO A 47 29.47 4.50 1.31
C PRO A 47 28.20 5.32 1.53
N PHE A 48 27.19 4.75 2.18
CA PHE A 48 25.94 5.42 2.59
C PHE A 48 25.43 4.78 3.89
N SER A 49 24.45 5.42 4.53
CA SER A 49 23.79 4.89 5.73
C SER A 49 22.80 3.80 5.35
N GLY A 50 22.81 2.67 6.05
CA GLY A 50 21.95 1.52 5.73
C GLY A 50 22.11 0.40 6.73
N THR A 51 21.57 -0.77 6.38
CA THR A 51 21.68 -1.99 7.19
C THR A 51 22.68 -2.93 6.55
N VAL A 52 23.63 -3.39 7.34
CA VAL A 52 24.64 -4.38 6.93
C VAL A 52 24.05 -5.76 7.12
N GLY A 53 24.13 -6.57 6.08
CA GLY A 53 23.75 -7.97 6.07
C GLY A 53 24.79 -8.83 5.36
N THR A 54 24.64 -10.15 5.45
CA THR A 54 25.41 -11.10 4.65
C THR A 54 24.47 -11.83 3.71
N ARG A 55 24.87 -11.97 2.47
CA ARG A 55 24.15 -12.82 1.51
C ARG A 55 24.87 -14.16 1.46
N GLY A 56 24.17 -15.21 1.89
CA GLY A 56 24.62 -16.57 1.66
C GLY A 56 24.60 -16.87 0.15
N ILE A 57 25.75 -16.95 -0.47
CA ILE A 57 25.88 -17.48 -1.82
C ILE A 57 26.39 -18.90 -1.68
N SER A 58 25.75 -19.81 -2.43
CA SER A 58 26.19 -21.19 -2.56
C SER A 58 27.70 -21.24 -2.77
N SER A 59 28.39 -22.05 -1.99
CA SER A 59 29.85 -22.24 -1.97
C SER A 59 30.45 -22.60 -3.32
N SER A 60 29.65 -22.97 -4.31
CA SER A 60 30.10 -23.32 -5.66
C SER A 60 30.55 -22.14 -6.53
N ILE A 61 30.12 -20.91 -6.19
CA ILE A 61 30.42 -19.69 -6.99
C ILE A 61 31.55 -18.86 -6.34
N LEU A 62 31.68 -18.97 -5.03
CA LEU A 62 32.72 -18.30 -4.24
C LEU A 62 33.62 -19.39 -3.63
N GLY A 63 34.91 -19.22 -3.70
CA GLY A 63 35.82 -20.11 -2.95
C GLY A 63 35.38 -20.25 -1.51
N THR A 64 35.63 -21.39 -0.88
CA THR A 64 35.13 -21.82 0.43
C THR A 64 35.32 -20.81 1.58
N ASN A 65 36.14 -19.77 1.38
CA ASN A 65 36.48 -18.76 2.40
C ASN A 65 35.95 -17.35 2.10
N SER A 66 35.06 -17.16 1.12
CA SER A 66 34.57 -15.83 0.79
C SER A 66 33.13 -15.61 1.26
N ILE A 67 32.87 -14.42 1.77
CA ILE A 67 31.51 -13.95 2.14
C ILE A 67 31.17 -12.72 1.33
N ILE A 68 29.88 -12.55 1.03
CA ILE A 68 29.36 -11.30 0.48
C ILE A 68 28.64 -10.56 1.59
N VAL A 69 29.08 -9.34 1.83
CA VAL A 69 28.44 -8.40 2.73
C VAL A 69 27.61 -7.44 1.90
N THR A 70 26.35 -7.26 2.24
CA THR A 70 25.47 -6.29 1.60
C THR A 70 25.27 -5.10 2.53
N LEU A 71 25.14 -3.93 1.93
CA LEU A 71 24.69 -2.72 2.60
C LEU A 71 23.47 -2.22 1.86
N ASP A 72 22.33 -2.20 2.53
CA ASP A 72 21.03 -1.84 1.97
C ASP A 72 20.45 -0.60 2.64
N ASP A 73 20.07 0.42 1.85
CA ASP A 73 19.25 1.54 2.34
C ASP A 73 17.77 1.21 2.14
N SER A 74 17.16 0.69 3.19
CA SER A 74 15.76 0.25 3.18
C SER A 74 14.79 1.30 3.74
N ARG A 75 15.22 2.52 4.04
CA ARG A 75 14.32 3.60 4.51
C ARG A 75 13.29 4.02 3.47
N ARG A 76 13.59 3.74 2.22
CA ARG A 76 12.70 3.89 1.08
C ARG A 76 12.72 2.60 0.29
N ILE A 77 11.56 2.02 0.12
CA ILE A 77 11.37 0.81 -0.66
C ILE A 77 10.92 1.21 -2.06
N LEU A 78 11.54 0.60 -3.05
CA LEU A 78 11.13 0.71 -4.45
C LEU A 78 10.31 -0.52 -4.82
N CYS A 79 9.26 -0.31 -5.58
CA CYS A 79 8.34 -1.35 -6.06
C CYS A 79 8.10 -1.18 -7.55
N ASP A 80 8.38 -2.19 -8.33
CA ASP A 80 8.05 -2.21 -9.74
C ASP A 80 6.69 -2.89 -9.93
N LEU A 81 5.74 -2.14 -10.51
CA LEU A 81 4.34 -2.50 -10.68
C LEU A 81 4.00 -2.65 -12.16
N GLN A 82 3.26 -3.68 -12.50
CA GLN A 82 2.64 -3.82 -13.82
C GLN A 82 1.20 -3.31 -13.74
N ILE A 83 0.94 -2.14 -14.32
CA ILE A 83 -0.35 -1.47 -14.28
C ILE A 83 -1.06 -1.70 -15.59
N PRO A 84 -2.28 -2.29 -15.61
CA PRO A 84 -3.03 -2.52 -16.85
C PRO A 84 -3.22 -1.24 -17.67
N GLU A 85 -3.16 -1.35 -19.00
CA GLU A 85 -3.22 -0.20 -19.92
C GLU A 85 -4.49 0.64 -19.79
N VAL A 86 -5.58 0.05 -19.30
CA VAL A 86 -6.84 0.77 -19.05
C VAL A 86 -6.70 1.92 -18.06
N TYR A 87 -5.67 1.88 -17.22
CA TYR A 87 -5.35 2.92 -16.24
C TYR A 87 -4.30 3.93 -16.74
N ALA A 88 -3.91 3.87 -18.01
CA ALA A 88 -2.89 4.76 -18.60
C ALA A 88 -3.21 6.24 -18.40
N ALA A 89 -4.50 6.62 -18.54
CA ALA A 89 -4.93 8.01 -18.41
C ALA A 89 -4.72 8.62 -17.03
N ILE A 90 -4.75 7.80 -15.97
CA ILE A 90 -4.55 8.24 -14.59
C ILE A 90 -3.11 8.07 -14.10
N LEU A 91 -2.32 7.26 -14.81
CA LEU A 91 -0.95 6.96 -14.42
C LEU A 91 -0.02 8.15 -14.66
N LYS A 92 0.41 8.79 -13.57
CA LYS A 92 1.33 9.92 -13.61
C LYS A 92 2.30 9.89 -12.44
N LYS A 93 3.44 10.53 -12.62
CA LYS A 93 4.39 10.76 -11.52
C LYS A 93 3.70 11.56 -10.40
N GLY A 94 3.89 11.12 -9.16
CA GLY A 94 3.26 11.72 -7.99
C GLY A 94 1.91 11.09 -7.62
N LEU A 95 1.37 10.15 -8.43
CA LEU A 95 0.18 9.39 -8.05
C LEU A 95 0.45 8.69 -6.73
N LYS A 96 -0.44 8.88 -5.76
CA LYS A 96 -0.33 8.28 -4.43
C LYS A 96 -0.61 6.79 -4.49
N VAL A 97 0.08 6.05 -3.64
CA VAL A 97 -0.13 4.62 -3.45
C VAL A 97 -0.12 4.28 -1.97
N ASN A 98 -0.89 3.28 -1.58
CA ASN A 98 -0.78 2.61 -0.30
C ASN A 98 -0.20 1.23 -0.50
N ALA A 99 0.76 0.86 0.33
CA ALA A 99 1.31 -0.49 0.37
C ALA A 99 0.85 -1.19 1.65
N LYS A 100 0.42 -2.44 1.52
CA LYS A 100 0.14 -3.34 2.64
C LYS A 100 1.21 -4.41 2.69
N PHE A 101 1.77 -4.63 3.86
CA PHE A 101 2.72 -5.71 4.11
C PHE A 101 2.06 -6.76 5.02
N LEU A 102 1.98 -8.00 4.55
CA LEU A 102 1.24 -9.08 5.24
C LEU A 102 1.68 -9.31 6.69
N ALA A 103 2.93 -9.03 7.02
CA ALA A 103 3.43 -9.16 8.40
C ALA A 103 2.82 -8.12 9.36
N TYR A 104 2.31 -7.01 8.83
CA TYR A 104 1.70 -5.90 9.59
C TYR A 104 0.33 -5.58 8.99
N LYS A 105 -0.65 -6.47 9.22
CA LYS A 105 -1.96 -6.51 8.52
C LYS A 105 -2.76 -5.20 8.56
N ASP A 106 -2.65 -4.46 9.66
CA ASP A 106 -3.45 -3.23 9.88
C ASP A 106 -2.66 -1.94 9.56
N LYS A 107 -1.42 -2.07 9.06
CA LYS A 107 -0.56 -0.93 8.77
C LYS A 107 -0.49 -0.64 7.28
N LEU A 108 -0.77 0.62 6.92
CA LEU A 108 -0.62 1.14 5.57
C LEU A 108 0.67 1.95 5.46
N TYR A 109 1.45 1.66 4.44
CA TYR A 109 2.68 2.39 4.12
C TYR A 109 2.43 3.27 2.91
N ASN A 110 2.51 4.58 3.10
CA ASN A 110 2.27 5.55 2.03
C ASN A 110 3.44 5.62 1.06
N GLY A 111 3.13 5.76 -0.20
CA GLY A 111 4.08 5.90 -1.27
C GLY A 111 3.56 6.76 -2.41
N VAL A 112 4.40 6.90 -3.43
CA VAL A 112 4.06 7.63 -4.66
C VAL A 112 4.71 6.96 -5.87
N ILE A 113 4.07 7.05 -7.02
CA ILE A 113 4.67 6.68 -8.31
C ILE A 113 5.76 7.70 -8.64
N ILE A 114 6.99 7.26 -8.81
CA ILE A 114 8.14 8.12 -9.13
C ILE A 114 8.47 8.12 -10.62
N SER A 115 8.14 7.05 -11.33
CA SER A 115 8.31 6.93 -12.79
C SER A 115 7.43 5.85 -13.36
N HIS A 116 7.18 5.90 -14.66
CA HIS A 116 6.53 4.84 -15.44
C HIS A 116 7.17 4.75 -16.82
N ALA A 117 7.01 3.61 -17.47
CA ALA A 117 7.43 3.39 -18.83
C ALA A 117 6.62 4.26 -19.81
N SER A 118 7.22 4.66 -20.91
CA SER A 118 6.57 5.41 -21.98
C SER A 118 5.82 4.53 -22.99
N ARG A 119 5.87 3.21 -22.81
CA ARG A 119 5.27 2.22 -23.71
C ARG A 119 4.54 1.16 -22.91
N VAL A 120 3.47 0.64 -23.52
CA VAL A 120 2.76 -0.55 -23.04
C VAL A 120 3.55 -1.79 -23.47
N ASP A 121 3.69 -2.73 -22.58
CA ASP A 121 4.15 -4.08 -22.90
C ASP A 121 3.02 -4.82 -23.61
N VAL A 122 3.23 -5.19 -24.87
CA VAL A 122 2.21 -5.81 -25.71
C VAL A 122 1.85 -7.24 -25.30
N GLN A 123 2.73 -7.93 -24.59
CA GLN A 123 2.48 -9.29 -24.11
C GLN A 123 1.62 -9.30 -22.86
N THR A 124 1.91 -8.41 -21.92
CA THR A 124 1.20 -8.32 -20.64
C THR A 124 0.06 -7.29 -20.63
N ARG A 125 -0.06 -6.47 -21.68
CA ARG A 125 -1.00 -5.35 -21.77
C ARG A 125 -0.93 -4.44 -20.55
N SER A 126 0.30 -4.17 -20.09
CA SER A 126 0.56 -3.37 -18.90
C SER A 126 1.65 -2.31 -19.13
N ILE A 127 1.66 -1.32 -18.25
CA ILE A 127 2.68 -0.27 -18.18
C ILE A 127 3.50 -0.52 -16.93
N LEU A 128 4.81 -0.64 -17.08
CA LEU A 128 5.72 -0.75 -15.95
C LEU A 128 5.79 0.61 -15.24
N ALA A 129 5.47 0.64 -13.96
CA ALA A 129 5.59 1.82 -13.11
C ALA A 129 6.43 1.49 -11.88
N ARG A 130 7.15 2.49 -11.38
CA ARG A 130 7.93 2.37 -10.14
C ARG A 130 7.35 3.25 -9.07
N ALA A 131 6.95 2.63 -7.96
CA ALA A 131 6.54 3.30 -6.75
C ALA A 131 7.71 3.42 -5.77
N GLN A 132 7.71 4.48 -4.98
CA GLN A 132 8.58 4.65 -3.82
C GLN A 132 7.73 4.73 -2.57
N ILE A 133 7.97 3.82 -1.63
CA ILE A 133 7.22 3.66 -0.39
C ILE A 133 8.10 4.10 0.77
N LYS A 134 7.53 4.87 1.70
CA LYS A 134 8.22 5.28 2.93
C LYS A 134 8.31 4.10 3.89
N ASN A 135 9.51 3.82 4.38
CA ASN A 135 9.80 2.75 5.34
C ASN A 135 10.66 3.29 6.48
N SER A 136 10.17 4.32 7.16
CA SER A 136 10.93 5.04 8.19
C SER A 136 11.31 4.15 9.37
N GLU A 137 10.47 3.19 9.71
CA GLU A 137 10.64 2.25 10.82
C GLU A 137 11.41 0.98 10.43
N LEU A 138 11.81 0.87 9.16
CA LEU A 138 12.57 -0.28 8.61
C LEU A 138 11.86 -1.63 8.74
N GLU A 139 10.55 -1.63 8.81
CA GLU A 139 9.72 -2.84 8.97
C GLU A 139 9.60 -3.65 7.68
N ILE A 140 9.57 -2.97 6.52
CA ILE A 140 9.53 -3.63 5.23
C ILE A 140 10.96 -4.04 4.87
N LEU A 141 11.18 -5.32 4.75
CA LEU A 141 12.48 -5.86 4.34
C LEU A 141 12.57 -5.94 2.79
N PRO A 142 13.72 -5.64 2.19
CA PRO A 142 13.95 -5.93 0.78
C PRO A 142 13.69 -7.41 0.49
N GLY A 143 12.97 -7.69 -0.59
CA GLY A 143 12.51 -9.05 -0.94
C GLY A 143 11.10 -9.38 -0.47
N SER A 144 10.48 -8.56 0.40
CA SER A 144 9.10 -8.76 0.83
C SER A 144 8.10 -8.55 -0.31
N LEU A 145 7.01 -9.31 -0.28
CA LEU A 145 5.85 -9.09 -1.13
C LEU A 145 4.96 -8.01 -0.53
N LEU A 146 4.60 -7.04 -1.33
CA LEU A 146 3.69 -5.95 -0.97
C LEU A 146 2.47 -5.96 -1.88
N ASP A 147 1.32 -5.73 -1.29
CA ASP A 147 0.08 -5.44 -1.99
C ASP A 147 -0.05 -3.91 -2.13
N ILE A 148 -0.24 -3.43 -3.36
CA ILE A 148 -0.25 -2.01 -3.69
C ILE A 148 -1.63 -1.58 -4.18
N GLU A 149 -2.19 -0.58 -3.54
CA GLU A 149 -3.41 0.10 -3.92
C GLU A 149 -3.07 1.47 -4.51
N LEU A 150 -3.49 1.73 -5.77
CA LEU A 150 -3.37 3.05 -6.39
C LEU A 150 -4.50 3.94 -5.91
N LEU A 151 -4.17 5.14 -5.47
CA LEU A 151 -5.14 6.14 -5.02
C LEU A 151 -5.36 7.16 -6.13
N TYR A 152 -6.45 7.02 -6.84
CA TYR A 152 -6.87 7.94 -7.89
C TYR A 152 -8.30 8.38 -7.67
N ASP A 153 -8.64 9.55 -8.17
CA ASP A 153 -9.99 10.13 -8.05
C ASP A 153 -10.46 10.24 -6.58
N GLU A 154 -9.54 10.73 -5.70
CA GLU A 154 -9.87 11.05 -4.31
C GLU A 154 -10.87 12.21 -4.33
N LYS A 155 -12.12 11.93 -4.01
CA LYS A 155 -13.19 12.92 -3.85
C LYS A 155 -13.91 12.70 -2.51
N GLU A 156 -14.38 13.77 -1.93
CA GLU A 156 -15.34 13.66 -0.84
C GLU A 156 -16.68 13.22 -1.43
N ALA A 157 -17.21 12.13 -0.93
CA ALA A 157 -18.44 11.55 -1.39
C ALA A 157 -19.38 11.29 -0.21
N LEU A 158 -20.64 11.61 -0.38
CA LEU A 158 -21.67 11.19 0.56
C LEU A 158 -21.81 9.68 0.44
N SER A 159 -21.76 8.97 1.57
CA SER A 159 -21.89 7.52 1.56
C SER A 159 -22.75 7.04 2.72
N VAL A 160 -23.45 5.94 2.51
CA VAL A 160 -24.22 5.23 3.54
C VAL A 160 -23.76 3.79 3.61
N ALA A 161 -24.00 3.13 4.76
CA ALA A 161 -23.77 1.70 4.86
C ALA A 161 -24.59 0.97 3.78
N ASP A 162 -24.01 -0.01 3.10
CA ASP A 162 -24.74 -0.76 2.07
C ASP A 162 -25.95 -1.51 2.62
N THR A 163 -25.95 -1.84 3.91
CA THR A 163 -27.11 -2.38 4.63
C THR A 163 -28.28 -1.42 4.76
N SER A 164 -28.08 -0.11 4.50
CA SER A 164 -29.14 0.92 4.52
C SER A 164 -29.94 0.98 3.22
N ILE A 165 -29.49 0.28 2.18
CA ILE A 165 -30.11 0.37 0.85
C ILE A 165 -31.19 -0.71 0.70
N ILE A 166 -32.33 -0.27 0.21
CA ILE A 166 -33.47 -1.11 -0.15
C ILE A 166 -33.52 -1.19 -1.68
N PHE A 167 -33.57 -2.39 -2.20
CA PHE A 167 -33.70 -2.66 -3.63
C PHE A 167 -35.17 -3.02 -3.91
N GLU A 168 -35.83 -2.23 -4.76
CA GLU A 168 -37.16 -2.51 -5.24
C GLU A 168 -37.18 -2.33 -6.76
N ASP A 169 -37.42 -3.41 -7.47
CA ASP A 169 -37.34 -3.48 -8.92
C ASP A 169 -35.96 -2.97 -9.42
N GLU A 170 -35.96 -1.92 -10.24
CA GLU A 170 -34.74 -1.29 -10.76
C GLU A 170 -34.26 -0.09 -9.95
N LYS A 171 -34.97 0.24 -8.85
CA LYS A 171 -34.72 1.44 -8.05
C LYS A 171 -34.12 1.10 -6.70
N LYS A 172 -33.41 2.08 -6.15
CA LYS A 172 -32.78 1.99 -4.84
C LYS A 172 -33.34 3.06 -3.93
N PHE A 173 -33.63 2.68 -2.69
CA PHE A 173 -34.22 3.55 -1.70
C PHE A 173 -33.45 3.48 -0.40
N VAL A 174 -33.59 4.51 0.40
CA VAL A 174 -33.20 4.55 1.82
C VAL A 174 -34.37 5.05 2.66
N TYR A 175 -34.39 4.68 3.92
CA TYR A 175 -35.28 5.33 4.89
C TYR A 175 -34.54 6.48 5.57
N LYS A 176 -34.92 7.73 5.21
CA LYS A 176 -34.47 8.96 5.84
C LYS A 176 -35.27 9.23 7.10
N ILE A 177 -34.64 9.65 8.18
CA ILE A 177 -35.27 10.00 9.43
C ILE A 177 -35.39 11.52 9.47
N LEU A 178 -36.63 11.99 9.46
CA LEU A 178 -36.98 13.42 9.59
C LEU A 178 -36.82 13.92 11.03
N ASP A 179 -36.85 15.24 11.24
CA ASP A 179 -36.71 15.88 12.57
C ASP A 179 -37.78 15.48 13.56
N ASN A 180 -38.99 15.16 13.07
CA ASN A 180 -40.11 14.66 13.86
C ASN A 180 -40.03 13.16 14.15
N ASN A 181 -38.90 12.48 13.83
CA ASN A 181 -38.67 11.06 13.93
C ASN A 181 -39.58 10.18 13.03
N GLN A 182 -40.25 10.76 12.06
CA GLN A 182 -40.88 9.99 11.00
C GLN A 182 -39.85 9.58 9.96
N ILE A 183 -40.09 8.44 9.34
CA ILE A 183 -39.26 7.97 8.23
C ILE A 183 -39.89 8.32 6.89
N GLU A 184 -39.05 8.70 5.96
CA GLU A 184 -39.38 8.98 4.57
C GLU A 184 -38.62 8.04 3.68
N LYS A 185 -39.33 7.33 2.80
CA LYS A 185 -38.72 6.46 1.80
C LYS A 185 -38.21 7.32 0.64
N THR A 186 -36.91 7.51 0.56
CA THR A 186 -36.27 8.40 -0.41
C THR A 186 -35.54 7.58 -1.48
N GLU A 187 -35.85 7.84 -2.75
CA GLU A 187 -35.13 7.25 -3.89
C GLU A 187 -33.71 7.84 -3.96
N VAL A 188 -32.70 6.97 -4.22
CA VAL A 188 -31.31 7.39 -4.27
C VAL A 188 -30.62 6.85 -5.52
N VAL A 189 -29.74 7.65 -6.08
CA VAL A 189 -28.80 7.23 -7.13
C VAL A 189 -27.48 6.91 -6.46
N THR A 190 -26.98 5.69 -6.69
CA THR A 190 -25.76 5.21 -6.04
C THR A 190 -24.59 5.18 -7.00
N GLY A 191 -23.40 5.44 -6.46
CA GLY A 191 -22.12 5.35 -7.16
C GLY A 191 -21.31 4.11 -6.76
N ILE A 192 -20.04 4.33 -6.40
CA ILE A 192 -19.07 3.26 -6.11
C ILE A 192 -19.31 2.65 -4.73
N ARG A 193 -19.15 1.32 -4.64
CA ARG A 193 -19.15 0.58 -3.37
C ARG A 193 -17.73 0.39 -2.87
N LYS A 194 -17.45 0.83 -1.64
CA LYS A 194 -16.11 0.68 -1.02
C LYS A 194 -16.24 0.40 0.48
N GLY A 195 -15.59 -0.65 0.97
CA GLY A 195 -15.47 -0.94 2.40
C GLY A 195 -16.80 -1.12 3.13
N GLY A 196 -17.85 -1.68 2.49
CA GLY A 196 -19.18 -1.86 3.08
C GLY A 196 -20.04 -0.59 3.08
N ASN A 197 -19.58 0.49 2.45
CA ASN A 197 -20.34 1.71 2.18
C ASN A 197 -20.62 1.87 0.69
N LEU A 198 -21.74 2.47 0.36
CA LEU A 198 -22.18 2.79 -0.98
C LEU A 198 -22.25 4.30 -1.14
N GLU A 199 -21.58 4.83 -2.17
CA GLU A 199 -21.64 6.24 -2.52
C GLU A 199 -23.06 6.63 -2.94
N ILE A 200 -23.52 7.80 -2.49
CA ILE A 200 -24.79 8.39 -2.91
C ILE A 200 -24.49 9.59 -3.81
N LEU A 201 -24.95 9.51 -5.05
CA LEU A 201 -24.80 10.58 -6.02
C LEU A 201 -25.96 11.59 -5.95
N GLU A 202 -27.19 11.08 -5.71
CA GLU A 202 -28.40 11.88 -5.61
C GLU A 202 -29.37 11.29 -4.58
N GLY A 203 -30.26 12.13 -4.02
CA GLY A 203 -31.34 11.73 -3.12
C GLY A 203 -31.08 12.00 -1.64
N LEU A 204 -29.84 12.26 -1.22
CA LEU A 204 -29.52 12.63 0.16
C LEU A 204 -28.66 13.89 0.24
N ASN A 205 -28.75 14.59 1.35
CA ASN A 205 -27.92 15.74 1.70
C ASN A 205 -26.95 15.38 2.85
N ILE A 206 -25.92 16.20 3.01
CA ILE A 206 -25.00 16.13 4.15
C ILE A 206 -25.82 16.33 5.43
N ASN A 207 -25.56 15.49 6.44
CA ASN A 207 -26.25 15.41 7.73
C ASN A 207 -27.64 14.76 7.69
N ASP A 208 -28.15 14.27 6.58
CA ASP A 208 -29.33 13.44 6.59
C ASP A 208 -29.10 12.16 7.42
N ARG A 209 -30.07 11.85 8.28
CA ARG A 209 -30.02 10.61 9.07
C ARG A 209 -30.73 9.49 8.31
N VAL A 210 -30.06 8.37 8.15
CA VAL A 210 -30.64 7.20 7.48
C VAL A 210 -30.66 5.99 8.41
N VAL A 211 -31.64 5.13 8.20
CA VAL A 211 -31.74 3.88 8.95
C VAL A 211 -30.71 2.88 8.43
N LYS A 212 -29.88 2.35 9.32
CA LYS A 212 -28.85 1.35 8.98
C LYS A 212 -29.33 -0.07 9.13
N GLU A 213 -30.15 -0.37 10.14
CA GLU A 213 -30.58 -1.72 10.48
C GLU A 213 -32.08 -1.74 10.78
N GLY A 214 -32.73 -2.90 10.57
CA GLY A 214 -34.16 -3.09 10.87
C GLY A 214 -35.11 -2.72 9.73
N LEU A 215 -34.63 -2.52 8.52
CA LEU A 215 -35.39 -2.03 7.35
C LEU A 215 -36.65 -2.85 7.06
N ALA A 216 -36.59 -4.18 7.22
CA ALA A 216 -37.70 -5.10 6.88
C ALA A 216 -39.00 -4.86 7.69
N ARG A 217 -38.93 -4.09 8.77
CA ARG A 217 -40.07 -3.83 9.67
C ARG A 217 -40.59 -2.40 9.53
N LEU A 218 -40.03 -1.64 8.61
CA LEU A 218 -40.31 -0.24 8.44
C LEU A 218 -41.18 -0.01 7.18
N ALA A 219 -42.05 0.94 7.28
CA ALA A 219 -42.84 1.45 6.16
C ALA A 219 -42.77 2.99 6.13
N ASP A 220 -42.98 3.55 4.96
CA ASP A 220 -43.00 4.99 4.79
C ASP A 220 -44.00 5.69 5.74
N GLY A 221 -43.64 6.82 6.32
CA GLY A 221 -44.42 7.58 7.27
C GLY A 221 -44.43 7.04 8.70
N MET A 222 -43.82 5.92 9.00
CA MET A 222 -43.73 5.38 10.37
C MET A 222 -42.91 6.29 11.28
N THR A 223 -43.32 6.39 12.54
CA THR A 223 -42.50 7.08 13.57
C THR A 223 -41.60 6.06 14.25
N VAL A 224 -40.32 6.39 14.33
CA VAL A 224 -39.27 5.55 14.91
C VAL A 224 -38.61 6.24 16.11
N LYS A 225 -38.06 5.41 16.99
CA LYS A 225 -37.17 5.88 18.06
C LYS A 225 -35.72 5.47 17.69
N PRO A 226 -34.94 6.35 17.11
CA PRO A 226 -33.59 6.00 16.66
C PRO A 226 -32.69 5.68 17.85
N LEU A 227 -32.00 4.55 17.78
CA LEU A 227 -30.88 4.23 18.67
C LEU A 227 -29.62 4.75 17.98
N MET A 228 -29.07 5.86 18.47
CA MET A 228 -27.78 6.34 17.98
C MET A 228 -26.67 5.41 18.49
N LYS A 229 -25.90 4.86 17.56
CA LYS A 229 -24.66 4.14 17.83
C LYS A 229 -23.48 4.95 17.36
#